data_8f03b0506101aec772c16070dd0d77b6
#
_entry.id   8f03b0506101aec772c16070dd0d77b6
#
_cell.length_a   1.000
_cell.length_b   1.000
_cell.length_c   1.000
_cell.angle_alpha   90.00
_cell.angle_beta   90.00
_cell.angle_gamma   90.00
#
_symmetry.space_group_name_H-M   'P 1'
#
loop_
_entity.id
_entity.type
_entity.pdbx_description
1 polymer ?
#
loop_
_entity_poly.entity_id
_entity_poly.type
_entity_poly.pdbx_seq_one_letter_code
_entity_poly.pdbx_strand_id
1 'polypeptide(L)'
;AEDIAISVNDVSKMYKLYDNPMDRLKESLGLSRKKKYKEHYALNHVSFQVHKGETVGIIGTNGSGKSTILKIITGVLSPTAGEIAVNGRISALLELGAGFNGEYSGLENVYLNGSMIGFSREEIDAKLQSILDFADIGDFIYQPVKTYSSGMFVRLAFAVAINIDPEILIVDEALSVGDVFFQAKCYRKFEEFKEMGKTILFVSHDLSSIGKYCDRVVLLNKGEKLAEGGAKEMVNLYRRVLVNQYDDADLEENTDAVSYTHLTLPT
;
A
#
# COMPACT_ATOMS: atom_id res chain seq x y z
N ALA A 1 11.30 -8.96 -18.25
CA ALA A 1 10.30 -9.62 -17.37
C ALA A 1 10.88 -10.00 -16.00
N GLU A 2 12.19 -10.27 -15.89
CA GLU A 2 12.84 -10.68 -14.62
C GLU A 2 13.08 -9.53 -13.65
N ASP A 3 13.00 -8.29 -14.09
CA ASP A 3 13.32 -7.08 -13.32
C ASP A 3 12.10 -6.38 -12.71
N ILE A 4 10.89 -6.85 -12.98
CA ILE A 4 9.65 -6.25 -12.49
C ILE A 4 9.20 -6.97 -11.21
N ALA A 5 9.07 -6.22 -10.11
CA ALA A 5 8.53 -6.70 -8.85
C ALA A 5 7.00 -6.66 -8.81
N ILE A 6 6.41 -5.56 -9.28
CA ILE A 6 4.96 -5.39 -9.35
C ILE A 6 4.58 -4.85 -10.72
N SER A 7 3.63 -5.48 -11.37
CA SER A 7 3.04 -5.01 -12.62
C SER A 7 1.54 -4.81 -12.44
N VAL A 8 1.08 -3.59 -12.63
CA VAL A 8 -0.32 -3.20 -12.65
C VAL A 8 -0.67 -2.86 -14.08
N ASN A 9 -1.57 -3.62 -14.70
CA ASN A 9 -1.90 -3.50 -16.12
C ASN A 9 -3.40 -3.30 -16.32
N ASP A 10 -3.76 -2.10 -16.75
CA ASP A 10 -5.13 -1.69 -17.10
C ASP A 10 -6.18 -1.99 -16.01
N VAL A 11 -5.80 -1.77 -14.75
CA VAL A 11 -6.60 -2.14 -13.59
C VAL A 11 -7.73 -1.16 -13.35
N SER A 12 -8.95 -1.70 -13.27
CA SER A 12 -10.14 -0.96 -12.87
C SER A 12 -10.83 -1.65 -11.69
N LYS A 13 -11.39 -0.84 -10.79
CA LYS A 13 -12.26 -1.33 -9.71
C LYS A 13 -13.53 -0.50 -9.66
N MET A 14 -14.63 -1.14 -9.97
CA MET A 14 -15.96 -0.54 -10.02
C MET A 14 -16.83 -1.07 -8.88
N TYR A 15 -17.53 -0.20 -8.22
CA TYR A 15 -18.56 -0.50 -7.23
C TYR A 15 -19.93 -0.08 -7.75
N LYS A 16 -20.93 -0.94 -7.52
CA LYS A 16 -22.33 -0.62 -7.78
C LYS A 16 -22.91 0.12 -6.58
N LEU A 17 -23.28 1.37 -6.76
CA LEU A 17 -23.96 2.17 -5.74
C LEU A 17 -25.46 2.13 -5.99
N TYR A 18 -26.21 1.56 -5.04
CA TYR A 18 -27.66 1.49 -5.08
C TYR A 18 -28.25 2.59 -4.22
N ASP A 19 -29.16 3.37 -4.79
CA ASP A 19 -29.90 4.41 -4.03
C ASP A 19 -30.85 3.77 -3.00
N ASN A 20 -31.25 2.50 -3.24
CA ASN A 20 -32.17 1.79 -2.34
C ASN A 20 -31.70 0.33 -2.12
N PRO A 21 -31.58 -0.16 -0.86
CA PRO A 21 -31.18 -1.55 -0.57
C PRO A 21 -32.06 -2.61 -1.25
N MET A 22 -33.36 -2.31 -1.45
CA MET A 22 -34.28 -3.22 -2.15
C MET A 22 -33.96 -3.43 -3.62
N ASP A 23 -33.30 -2.47 -4.27
CA ASP A 23 -32.91 -2.60 -5.67
C ASP A 23 -31.74 -3.56 -5.83
N ARG A 24 -30.81 -3.60 -4.86
CA ARG A 24 -29.74 -4.59 -4.75
C ARG A 24 -30.32 -6.02 -4.60
N LEU A 25 -31.33 -6.17 -3.73
CA LEU A 25 -31.98 -7.48 -3.51
C LEU A 25 -32.71 -7.97 -4.78
N LYS A 26 -33.43 -7.09 -5.46
CA LYS A 26 -34.15 -7.41 -6.71
C LYS A 26 -33.18 -7.78 -7.84
N GLU A 27 -32.03 -7.14 -7.94
CA GLU A 27 -31.00 -7.50 -8.92
C GLU A 27 -30.38 -8.86 -8.60
N SER A 28 -30.05 -9.15 -7.34
CA SER A 28 -29.47 -10.43 -6.93
C SER A 28 -30.43 -11.61 -7.16
N LEU A 29 -31.74 -11.37 -7.11
CA LEU A 29 -32.79 -12.35 -7.38
C LEU A 29 -33.20 -12.43 -8.88
N GLY A 30 -32.55 -11.67 -9.76
CA GLY A 30 -32.86 -11.63 -11.18
C GLY A 30 -34.22 -10.99 -11.54
N LEU A 31 -34.84 -10.30 -10.58
CA LEU A 31 -36.19 -9.74 -10.73
C LEU A 31 -36.20 -8.33 -11.34
N SER A 32 -35.02 -7.71 -11.57
CA SER A 32 -34.93 -6.39 -12.17
C SER A 32 -34.39 -6.46 -13.61
N ARG A 33 -35.17 -5.98 -14.58
CA ARG A 33 -34.74 -5.86 -15.99
C ARG A 33 -34.01 -4.55 -16.30
N LYS A 34 -33.94 -3.59 -15.37
CA LYS A 34 -33.27 -2.30 -15.56
C LYS A 34 -32.14 -2.15 -14.54
N LYS A 35 -30.98 -1.69 -15.00
CA LYS A 35 -29.88 -1.29 -14.10
C LYS A 35 -30.36 -0.15 -13.20
N LYS A 36 -30.39 -0.37 -11.88
CA LYS A 36 -30.81 0.60 -10.88
C LYS A 36 -29.67 0.95 -9.94
N TYR A 37 -28.47 1.04 -10.47
CA TYR A 37 -27.26 1.41 -9.73
C TYR A 37 -26.47 2.44 -10.52
N LYS A 38 -25.71 3.25 -9.80
CA LYS A 38 -24.67 4.11 -10.35
C LYS A 38 -23.33 3.37 -10.28
N GLU A 39 -22.58 3.40 -11.34
CA GLU A 39 -21.23 2.86 -11.38
C GLU A 39 -20.27 3.88 -10.76
N HIS A 40 -19.52 3.46 -9.75
CA HIS A 40 -18.48 4.24 -9.13
C HIS A 40 -17.14 3.55 -9.33
N TYR A 41 -16.25 4.18 -10.08
CA TYR A 41 -14.90 3.69 -10.31
C TYR A 41 -13.97 4.21 -9.23
N ALA A 42 -13.55 3.32 -8.32
CA ALA A 42 -12.49 3.62 -7.36
C ALA A 42 -11.12 3.63 -8.04
N LEU A 43 -10.96 2.82 -9.10
CA LEU A 43 -9.84 2.83 -10.03
C LEU A 43 -10.38 2.67 -11.45
N ASN A 44 -9.80 3.39 -12.39
CA ASN A 44 -10.20 3.41 -13.78
C ASN A 44 -8.96 3.36 -14.70
N HIS A 45 -8.73 2.21 -15.33
CA HIS A 45 -7.64 1.98 -16.29
C HIS A 45 -6.24 2.38 -15.79
N VAL A 46 -5.88 1.98 -14.56
CA VAL A 46 -4.58 2.32 -13.95
C VAL A 46 -3.53 1.32 -14.39
N SER A 47 -2.40 1.83 -14.90
CA SER A 47 -1.24 1.02 -15.28
C SER A 47 0.05 1.65 -14.79
N PHE A 48 0.89 0.86 -14.11
CA PHE A 48 2.27 1.21 -13.74
C PHE A 48 3.05 -0.05 -13.37
N GLN A 49 4.35 0.08 -13.28
CA GLN A 49 5.26 -0.99 -12.88
C GLN A 49 6.18 -0.53 -11.76
N VAL A 50 6.60 -1.47 -10.92
CA VAL A 50 7.63 -1.26 -9.90
C VAL A 50 8.76 -2.24 -10.21
N HIS A 51 9.97 -1.72 -10.41
CA HIS A 51 11.14 -2.54 -10.65
C HIS A 51 11.73 -3.06 -9.35
N LYS A 52 12.42 -4.21 -9.41
CA LYS A 52 13.14 -4.75 -8.26
C LYS A 52 14.19 -3.76 -7.76
N GLY A 53 14.23 -3.55 -6.46
CA GLY A 53 15.16 -2.61 -5.83
C GLY A 53 14.75 -1.14 -5.91
N GLU A 54 13.60 -0.83 -6.53
CA GLU A 54 13.08 0.52 -6.64
C GLU A 54 12.20 0.88 -5.45
N THR A 55 12.26 2.13 -5.00
CA THR A 55 11.30 2.71 -4.05
C THR A 55 10.34 3.62 -4.82
N VAL A 56 9.10 3.14 -5.00
CA VAL A 56 8.04 3.88 -5.69
C VAL A 56 7.04 4.43 -4.69
N GLY A 57 6.78 5.73 -4.78
CA GLY A 57 5.74 6.41 -4.01
C GLY A 57 4.40 6.40 -4.75
N ILE A 58 3.30 6.29 -4.02
CA ILE A 58 1.96 6.57 -4.52
C ILE A 58 1.40 7.75 -3.73
N ILE A 59 1.06 8.81 -4.44
CA ILE A 59 0.44 10.01 -3.85
C ILE A 59 -0.89 10.32 -4.53
N GLY A 60 -1.73 11.08 -3.84
CA GLY A 60 -3.04 11.49 -4.32
C GLY A 60 -3.93 11.95 -3.18
N THR A 61 -5.02 12.61 -3.49
CA THR A 61 -6.02 13.05 -2.51
C THR A 61 -6.76 11.87 -1.88
N ASN A 62 -7.49 12.12 -0.79
CA ASN A 62 -8.42 11.14 -0.24
C ASN A 62 -9.47 10.76 -1.31
N GLY A 63 -9.69 9.44 -1.47
CA GLY A 63 -10.57 8.95 -2.52
C GLY A 63 -9.95 8.87 -3.92
N SER A 64 -8.64 9.11 -4.07
CA SER A 64 -7.94 9.00 -5.36
C SER A 64 -7.68 7.55 -5.81
N GLY A 65 -7.91 6.56 -4.94
CA GLY A 65 -7.72 5.14 -5.25
C GLY A 65 -6.50 4.49 -4.61
N LYS A 66 -5.69 5.22 -3.82
CA LYS A 66 -4.47 4.68 -3.18
C LYS A 66 -4.73 3.41 -2.35
N SER A 67 -5.66 3.47 -1.42
CA SER A 67 -6.00 2.31 -0.59
C SER A 67 -6.57 1.14 -1.41
N THR A 68 -7.31 1.43 -2.45
CA THR A 68 -7.89 0.42 -3.34
C THR A 68 -6.82 -0.31 -4.12
N ILE A 69 -5.88 0.42 -4.74
CA ILE A 69 -4.78 -0.21 -5.50
C ILE A 69 -3.88 -1.05 -4.58
N LEU A 70 -3.61 -0.60 -3.36
CA LEU A 70 -2.82 -1.36 -2.40
C LEU A 70 -3.50 -2.67 -2.00
N LYS A 71 -4.81 -2.65 -1.72
CA LYS A 71 -5.59 -3.87 -1.42
C LYS A 71 -5.61 -4.85 -2.58
N ILE A 72 -5.58 -4.36 -3.81
CA ILE A 72 -5.50 -5.21 -5.00
C ILE A 72 -4.09 -5.81 -5.12
N ILE A 73 -3.03 -5.03 -4.95
CA ILE A 73 -1.64 -5.51 -4.99
C ILE A 73 -1.39 -6.57 -3.92
N THR A 74 -1.92 -6.39 -2.71
CA THR A 74 -1.79 -7.35 -1.60
C THR A 74 -2.71 -8.57 -1.72
N GLY A 75 -3.60 -8.61 -2.73
CA GLY A 75 -4.53 -9.73 -2.95
C GLY A 75 -5.75 -9.73 -2.04
N VAL A 76 -5.95 -8.71 -1.21
CA VAL A 76 -7.14 -8.56 -0.34
C VAL A 76 -8.39 -8.25 -1.16
N LEU A 77 -8.23 -7.58 -2.29
CA LEU A 77 -9.31 -7.16 -3.17
C LEU A 77 -9.00 -7.58 -4.61
N SER A 78 -10.00 -8.15 -5.29
CA SER A 78 -9.88 -8.47 -6.72
C SER A 78 -10.24 -7.25 -7.59
N PRO A 79 -9.52 -7.00 -8.69
CA PRO A 79 -9.91 -5.98 -9.65
C PRO A 79 -11.19 -6.36 -10.38
N THR A 80 -11.92 -5.39 -10.90
CA THR A 80 -13.09 -5.61 -11.78
C THR A 80 -12.63 -5.91 -13.20
N ALA A 81 -11.54 -5.29 -13.64
CA ALA A 81 -10.88 -5.50 -14.93
C ALA A 81 -9.38 -5.24 -14.78
N GLY A 82 -8.61 -5.71 -15.76
CA GLY A 82 -7.15 -5.63 -15.76
C GLY A 82 -6.48 -6.73 -14.97
N GLU A 83 -5.15 -6.67 -14.90
CA GLU A 83 -4.32 -7.71 -14.31
C GLU A 83 -3.26 -7.12 -13.38
N ILE A 84 -2.96 -7.87 -12.32
CA ILE A 84 -1.82 -7.59 -11.43
C ILE A 84 -0.92 -8.81 -11.36
N ALA A 85 0.37 -8.58 -11.51
CA ALA A 85 1.39 -9.58 -11.26
C ALA A 85 2.36 -9.09 -10.18
N VAL A 86 2.65 -9.94 -9.21
CA VAL A 86 3.59 -9.68 -8.13
C VAL A 86 4.63 -10.77 -8.10
N ASN A 87 5.90 -10.40 -8.18
CA ASN A 87 7.05 -11.29 -8.19
C ASN A 87 7.86 -11.12 -6.90
N GLY A 88 7.52 -11.87 -5.88
CA GLY A 88 8.14 -11.85 -4.56
C GLY A 88 7.14 -11.87 -3.42
N ARG A 89 7.62 -12.15 -2.22
CA ARG A 89 6.80 -12.15 -1.01
C ARG A 89 6.61 -10.70 -0.53
N ILE A 90 5.36 -10.33 -0.33
CA ILE A 90 4.97 -9.00 0.15
C ILE A 90 4.80 -9.03 1.66
N SER A 91 5.40 -8.07 2.35
CA SER A 91 4.97 -7.64 3.67
C SER A 91 4.34 -6.25 3.59
N ALA A 92 3.12 -6.11 4.08
CA ALA A 92 2.38 -4.86 4.03
C ALA A 92 2.17 -4.31 5.45
N LEU A 93 2.63 -3.09 5.69
CA LEU A 93 2.40 -2.38 6.95
C LEU A 93 1.00 -1.76 7.06
N LEU A 94 0.21 -1.83 5.98
CA LEU A 94 -1.18 -1.34 5.89
C LEU A 94 -2.12 -1.94 6.94
N GLU A 95 -1.91 -3.21 7.22
CA GLU A 95 -2.78 -4.03 8.05
C GLU A 95 -1.97 -4.60 9.22
N LEU A 96 -1.31 -3.71 9.97
CA LEU A 96 -0.53 -4.10 11.14
C LEU A 96 -1.36 -4.95 12.08
N GLY A 97 -0.91 -6.20 12.28
CA GLY A 97 -1.60 -7.17 13.10
C GLY A 97 -2.82 -7.81 12.44
N ALA A 98 -3.09 -7.56 11.15
CA ALA A 98 -4.06 -8.35 10.40
C ALA A 98 -3.64 -9.83 10.43
N GLY A 99 -4.58 -10.69 10.81
CA GLY A 99 -4.29 -12.11 11.03
C GLY A 99 -3.72 -12.45 12.40
N PHE A 100 -3.47 -11.49 13.28
CA PHE A 100 -3.17 -11.81 14.69
C PHE A 100 -4.39 -12.40 15.40
N ASN A 101 -4.15 -13.48 16.10
CA ASN A 101 -5.17 -14.08 16.97
C ASN A 101 -4.96 -13.60 18.41
N GLY A 102 -5.93 -12.89 18.96
CA GLY A 102 -5.86 -12.33 20.31
C GLY A 102 -5.68 -13.37 21.42
N GLU A 103 -6.12 -14.61 21.22
CA GLU A 103 -5.99 -15.71 22.18
C GLU A 103 -4.58 -16.34 22.17
N TYR A 104 -3.82 -16.12 21.10
CA TYR A 104 -2.46 -16.62 20.97
C TYR A 104 -1.46 -15.67 21.62
N SER A 105 -0.35 -16.23 22.09
CA SER A 105 0.78 -15.43 22.55
C SER A 105 1.38 -14.58 21.43
N GLY A 106 2.18 -13.59 21.77
CA GLY A 106 2.94 -12.83 20.80
C GLY A 106 3.83 -13.73 19.94
N LEU A 107 4.49 -14.71 20.56
CA LEU A 107 5.37 -15.66 19.86
C LEU A 107 4.59 -16.51 18.84
N GLU A 108 3.44 -17.06 19.25
CA GLU A 108 2.57 -17.81 18.33
C GLU A 108 2.09 -16.95 17.17
N ASN A 109 1.78 -15.68 17.42
CA ASN A 109 1.38 -14.74 16.37
C ASN A 109 2.54 -14.38 15.42
N VAL A 110 3.80 -14.34 15.88
CA VAL A 110 4.97 -14.18 15.01
C VAL A 110 5.01 -15.30 13.97
N TYR A 111 4.85 -16.55 14.39
CA TYR A 111 4.83 -17.70 13.47
C TYR A 111 3.61 -17.70 12.57
N LEU A 112 2.43 -17.41 13.10
CA LEU A 112 1.20 -17.34 12.34
C LEU A 112 1.30 -16.30 11.22
N ASN A 113 1.69 -15.08 11.55
CA ASN A 113 1.80 -13.97 10.59
C ASN A 113 2.91 -14.22 9.57
N GLY A 114 4.08 -14.71 10.01
CA GLY A 114 5.17 -15.07 9.11
C GLY A 114 4.77 -16.14 8.09
N SER A 115 4.03 -17.16 8.53
CA SER A 115 3.50 -18.20 7.64
C SER A 115 2.46 -17.65 6.65
N MET A 116 1.63 -16.71 7.05
CA MET A 116 0.66 -16.04 6.17
C MET A 116 1.36 -15.23 5.05
N ILE A 117 2.51 -14.65 5.34
CA ILE A 117 3.35 -13.95 4.35
C ILE A 117 4.06 -14.94 3.40
N GLY A 118 4.10 -16.23 3.76
CA GLY A 118 4.70 -17.29 2.96
C GLY A 118 6.10 -17.72 3.39
N PHE A 119 6.51 -17.40 4.63
CA PHE A 119 7.77 -17.85 5.20
C PHE A 119 7.63 -19.21 5.89
N SER A 120 8.65 -20.08 5.74
CA SER A 120 8.71 -21.33 6.47
C SER A 120 9.05 -21.10 7.94
N ARG A 121 8.84 -22.13 8.77
CA ARG A 121 9.20 -22.04 10.19
C ARG A 121 10.68 -21.78 10.40
N GLU A 122 11.55 -22.41 9.61
CA GLU A 122 12.99 -22.24 9.66
C GLU A 122 13.42 -20.83 9.29
N GLU A 123 12.77 -20.25 8.29
CA GLU A 123 12.99 -18.84 7.90
C GLU A 123 12.59 -17.89 9.01
N ILE A 124 11.46 -18.13 9.69
CA ILE A 124 10.99 -17.34 10.83
C ILE A 124 11.94 -17.50 12.01
N ASP A 125 12.37 -18.73 12.34
CA ASP A 125 13.34 -18.99 13.41
C ASP A 125 14.63 -18.21 13.20
N ALA A 126 15.13 -18.13 11.98
CA ALA A 126 16.34 -17.37 11.63
C ALA A 126 16.19 -15.85 11.87
N LYS A 127 14.98 -15.33 11.85
CA LYS A 127 14.67 -13.89 12.05
C LYS A 127 14.09 -13.59 13.44
N LEU A 128 13.80 -14.61 14.24
CA LEU A 128 13.07 -14.47 15.49
C LEU A 128 13.74 -13.50 16.45
N GLN A 129 15.06 -13.62 16.65
CA GLN A 129 15.79 -12.75 17.56
C GLN A 129 15.69 -11.27 17.13
N SER A 130 15.85 -11.01 15.83
CA SER A 130 15.71 -9.65 15.27
C SER A 130 14.30 -9.07 15.50
N ILE A 131 13.27 -9.92 15.37
CA ILE A 131 11.88 -9.55 15.62
C ILE A 131 11.69 -9.19 17.10
N LEU A 132 12.17 -10.03 18.01
CA LEU A 132 12.06 -9.82 19.45
C LEU A 132 12.79 -8.54 19.91
N ASP A 133 14.02 -8.34 19.43
CA ASP A 133 14.83 -7.16 19.76
C ASP A 133 14.20 -5.87 19.24
N PHE A 134 13.59 -5.95 18.03
CA PHE A 134 12.91 -4.80 17.46
C PHE A 134 11.62 -4.45 18.21
N ALA A 135 10.81 -5.44 18.56
CA ALA A 135 9.55 -5.26 19.28
C ALA A 135 9.76 -4.72 20.68
N ASP A 136 10.82 -5.19 21.36
CA ASP A 136 11.23 -4.74 22.69
C ASP A 136 10.07 -4.73 23.71
N ILE A 137 9.38 -5.87 23.81
CA ILE A 137 8.25 -6.07 24.74
C ILE A 137 8.56 -7.06 25.87
N GLY A 138 9.80 -7.56 25.94
CA GLY A 138 10.24 -8.49 26.97
C GLY A 138 9.40 -9.76 27.05
N ASP A 139 9.14 -10.20 28.28
CA ASP A 139 8.40 -11.45 28.54
C ASP A 139 6.91 -11.42 28.13
N PHE A 140 6.37 -10.26 27.80
CA PHE A 140 5.03 -10.17 27.24
C PHE A 140 4.87 -10.94 25.93
N ILE A 141 5.98 -11.26 25.24
CA ILE A 141 5.96 -12.12 24.05
C ILE A 141 5.29 -13.48 24.31
N TYR A 142 5.33 -13.99 25.54
CA TYR A 142 4.72 -15.25 25.95
C TYR A 142 3.28 -15.11 26.42
N GLN A 143 2.76 -13.90 26.51
CA GLN A 143 1.39 -13.63 26.94
C GLN A 143 0.44 -13.49 25.76
N PRO A 144 -0.88 -13.80 25.94
CA PRO A 144 -1.87 -13.59 24.89
C PRO A 144 -1.91 -12.13 24.41
N VAL A 145 -1.98 -11.94 23.10
CA VAL A 145 -1.95 -10.61 22.48
C VAL A 145 -3.14 -9.74 22.90
N LYS A 146 -4.29 -10.34 23.25
CA LYS A 146 -5.43 -9.61 23.81
C LYS A 146 -5.11 -8.83 25.09
N THR A 147 -4.04 -9.19 25.81
CA THR A 147 -3.60 -8.51 27.02
C THR A 147 -2.64 -7.33 26.75
N TYR A 148 -2.26 -7.13 25.49
CA TYR A 148 -1.31 -6.09 25.11
C TYR A 148 -1.95 -4.69 25.16
N SER A 149 -1.13 -3.70 25.50
CA SER A 149 -1.47 -2.31 25.18
C SER A 149 -1.47 -2.10 23.65
N SER A 150 -2.13 -1.05 23.19
CA SER A 150 -2.10 -0.70 21.77
C SER A 150 -0.67 -0.48 21.24
N GLY A 151 0.19 0.15 22.05
CA GLY A 151 1.60 0.34 21.73
C GLY A 151 2.37 -0.96 21.58
N MET A 152 2.19 -1.91 22.50
CA MET A 152 2.82 -3.24 22.44
C MET A 152 2.36 -4.04 21.22
N PHE A 153 1.07 -3.99 20.92
CA PHE A 153 0.49 -4.64 19.74
C PHE A 153 1.14 -4.12 18.46
N VAL A 154 1.20 -2.79 18.30
CA VAL A 154 1.81 -2.14 17.13
C VAL A 154 3.29 -2.47 17.02
N ARG A 155 4.04 -2.44 18.13
CA ARG A 155 5.46 -2.80 18.16
C ARG A 155 5.71 -4.21 17.66
N LEU A 156 4.92 -5.19 18.12
CA LEU A 156 5.07 -6.57 17.69
C LEU A 156 4.67 -6.76 16.21
N ALA A 157 3.53 -6.22 15.80
CA ALA A 157 3.06 -6.33 14.43
C ALA A 157 4.05 -5.70 13.44
N PHE A 158 4.59 -4.54 13.78
CA PHE A 158 5.61 -3.86 12.97
C PHE A 158 6.93 -4.64 12.94
N ALA A 159 7.36 -5.17 14.10
CA ALA A 159 8.57 -5.96 14.21
C ALA A 159 8.55 -7.19 13.29
N VAL A 160 7.42 -7.90 13.24
CA VAL A 160 7.23 -9.03 12.32
C VAL A 160 7.31 -8.56 10.88
N ALA A 161 6.49 -7.59 10.52
CA ALA A 161 6.35 -7.14 9.13
C ALA A 161 7.67 -6.66 8.51
N ILE A 162 8.51 -5.97 9.29
CA ILE A 162 9.74 -5.36 8.79
C ILE A 162 10.99 -6.24 8.96
N ASN A 163 11.05 -7.13 9.95
CA ASN A 163 12.23 -7.95 10.22
C ASN A 163 12.18 -9.34 9.57
N ILE A 164 11.04 -9.76 9.02
CA ILE A 164 10.91 -11.06 8.36
C ILE A 164 11.66 -11.16 7.03
N ASP A 165 12.17 -10.03 6.55
CA ASP A 165 12.98 -9.90 5.33
C ASP A 165 12.21 -10.22 4.03
N PRO A 166 11.06 -9.58 3.77
CA PRO A 166 10.33 -9.76 2.53
C PRO A 166 11.10 -9.21 1.33
N GLU A 167 10.76 -9.67 0.13
CA GLU A 167 11.31 -9.11 -1.12
C GLU A 167 10.69 -7.74 -1.45
N ILE A 168 9.42 -7.55 -1.08
CA ILE A 168 8.66 -6.34 -1.33
C ILE A 168 8.05 -5.85 -0.01
N LEU A 169 8.33 -4.62 0.35
CA LEU A 169 7.75 -3.95 1.51
C LEU A 169 6.74 -2.89 1.06
N ILE A 170 5.51 -2.98 1.54
CA ILE A 170 4.51 -1.94 1.33
C ILE A 170 4.36 -1.14 2.62
N VAL A 171 4.64 0.15 2.52
CA VAL A 171 4.60 1.10 3.62
C VAL A 171 3.47 2.09 3.37
N ASP A 172 2.50 2.11 4.26
CA ASP A 172 1.46 3.14 4.33
C ASP A 172 1.64 3.91 5.63
N GLU A 173 1.30 5.13 5.73
CA GLU A 173 1.31 6.05 6.87
C GLU A 173 1.67 5.46 8.26
N ALA A 174 1.84 4.14 8.32
CA ALA A 174 2.16 3.34 9.49
C ALA A 174 3.51 3.69 10.15
N LEU A 175 4.41 4.38 9.44
CA LEU A 175 5.66 4.89 10.03
C LEU A 175 5.43 5.98 11.08
N SER A 176 4.23 6.54 11.14
CA SER A 176 3.82 7.54 12.14
C SER A 176 3.26 6.93 13.43
N VAL A 177 3.28 5.61 13.57
CA VAL A 177 2.70 4.88 14.70
C VAL A 177 3.74 4.66 15.81
N GLY A 178 3.29 4.70 17.06
CA GLY A 178 4.12 4.51 18.23
C GLY A 178 4.75 5.80 18.76
N ASP A 179 5.66 5.65 19.73
CA ASP A 179 6.42 6.79 20.27
C ASP A 179 7.58 7.20 19.34
N VAL A 180 8.17 8.36 19.61
CA VAL A 180 9.25 8.95 18.79
C VAL A 180 10.46 8.01 18.66
N PHE A 181 10.80 7.25 19.72
CA PHE A 181 11.92 6.31 19.67
C PHE A 181 11.63 5.12 18.78
N PHE A 182 10.41 4.61 18.84
CA PHE A 182 9.98 3.52 17.97
C PHE A 182 9.91 3.96 16.51
N GLN A 183 9.37 5.15 16.25
CA GLN A 183 9.39 5.74 14.91
C GLN A 183 10.79 5.86 14.35
N ALA A 184 11.77 6.30 15.15
CA ALA A 184 13.17 6.37 14.72
C ALA A 184 13.74 4.98 14.34
N LYS A 185 13.38 3.92 15.11
CA LYS A 185 13.74 2.53 14.75
C LYS A 185 13.13 2.12 13.41
N CYS A 186 11.87 2.46 13.18
CA CYS A 186 11.16 2.13 11.93
C CYS A 186 11.81 2.82 10.73
N TYR A 187 12.10 4.12 10.82
CA TYR A 187 12.77 4.86 9.73
C TYR A 187 14.18 4.33 9.44
N ARG A 188 14.95 3.99 10.48
CA ARG A 188 16.27 3.39 10.29
C ARG A 188 16.17 2.06 9.55
N LYS A 189 15.20 1.22 9.94
CA LYS A 189 15.00 -0.07 9.29
C LYS A 189 14.55 0.08 7.84
N PHE A 190 13.75 1.09 7.56
CA PHE A 190 13.36 1.45 6.21
C PHE A 190 14.57 1.87 5.35
N GLU A 191 15.47 2.69 5.90
CA GLU A 191 16.71 3.09 5.23
C GLU A 191 17.61 1.87 4.95
N GLU A 192 17.77 0.95 5.94
CA GLU A 192 18.49 -0.32 5.74
C GLU A 192 17.89 -1.14 4.59
N PHE A 193 16.57 -1.23 4.50
CA PHE A 193 15.86 -1.91 3.41
C PHE A 193 16.21 -1.31 2.04
N LYS A 194 16.19 0.01 1.97
CA LYS A 194 16.54 0.73 0.75
C LYS A 194 18.01 0.50 0.36
N GLU A 195 18.93 0.56 1.31
CA GLU A 195 20.35 0.29 1.09
C GLU A 195 20.63 -1.15 0.63
N MET A 196 19.86 -2.12 1.13
CA MET A 196 19.93 -3.52 0.68
C MET A 196 19.32 -3.75 -0.72
N GLY A 197 18.81 -2.72 -1.38
CA GLY A 197 18.18 -2.81 -2.69
C GLY A 197 16.86 -3.59 -2.69
N LYS A 198 16.13 -3.57 -1.58
CA LYS A 198 14.77 -4.16 -1.51
C LYS A 198 13.77 -3.28 -2.24
N THR A 199 12.73 -3.90 -2.76
CA THR A 199 11.64 -3.19 -3.42
C THR A 199 10.68 -2.61 -2.38
N ILE A 200 10.35 -1.34 -2.52
CA ILE A 200 9.47 -0.64 -1.57
C ILE A 200 8.38 0.11 -2.33
N LEU A 201 7.14 -0.12 -1.93
CA LEU A 201 6.00 0.68 -2.35
C LEU A 201 5.57 1.55 -1.17
N PHE A 202 5.71 2.86 -1.31
CA PHE A 202 5.55 3.82 -0.22
C PHE A 202 4.34 4.71 -0.47
N VAL A 203 3.36 4.68 0.43
CA VAL A 203 2.17 5.53 0.38
C VAL A 203 2.16 6.43 1.59
N SER A 204 2.11 7.74 1.38
CA SER A 204 2.09 8.71 2.46
C SER A 204 1.44 10.02 2.02
N HIS A 205 0.81 10.70 2.97
CA HIS A 205 0.40 12.09 2.83
C HIS A 205 1.54 13.07 3.12
N ASP A 206 2.61 12.60 3.78
CA ASP A 206 3.80 13.41 4.02
C ASP A 206 4.67 13.48 2.77
N LEU A 207 4.51 14.57 2.06
CA LEU A 207 5.27 14.85 0.83
C LEU A 207 6.78 14.99 1.08
N SER A 208 7.19 15.31 2.31
CA SER A 208 8.61 15.39 2.68
C SER A 208 9.23 13.99 2.68
N SER A 209 8.55 13.02 3.29
CA SER A 209 8.97 11.61 3.29
C SER A 209 8.98 11.03 1.87
N ILE A 210 7.96 11.32 1.06
CA ILE A 210 7.92 10.93 -0.36
C ILE A 210 9.13 11.48 -1.11
N GLY A 211 9.42 12.78 -0.97
CA GLY A 211 10.54 13.42 -1.64
C GLY A 211 11.92 12.92 -1.18
N LYS A 212 12.01 12.44 0.08
CA LYS A 212 13.26 11.93 0.66
C LYS A 212 13.54 10.48 0.26
N TYR A 213 12.53 9.62 0.28
CA TYR A 213 12.72 8.17 0.19
C TYR A 213 12.40 7.57 -1.17
N CYS A 214 11.51 8.18 -1.96
CA CYS A 214 11.08 7.63 -3.22
C CYS A 214 12.00 8.02 -4.38
N ASP A 215 12.30 7.05 -5.23
CA ASP A 215 13.03 7.25 -6.48
C ASP A 215 12.10 7.81 -7.55
N ARG A 216 10.89 7.25 -7.62
CA ARG A 216 9.82 7.60 -8.55
C ARG A 216 8.49 7.63 -7.84
N VAL A 217 7.54 8.37 -8.36
CA VAL A 217 6.21 8.54 -7.77
C VAL A 217 5.14 8.40 -8.85
N VAL A 218 4.07 7.70 -8.50
CA VAL A 218 2.82 7.61 -9.26
C VAL A 218 1.80 8.53 -8.58
N LEU A 219 1.28 9.48 -9.33
CA LEU A 219 0.23 10.40 -8.87
C LEU A 219 -1.13 9.89 -9.31
N LEU A 220 -1.98 9.57 -8.34
CA LEU A 220 -3.37 9.20 -8.57
C LEU A 220 -4.30 10.38 -8.32
N ASN A 221 -5.31 10.52 -9.16
CA ASN A 221 -6.37 11.49 -8.99
C ASN A 221 -7.70 10.88 -9.43
N LYS A 222 -8.72 10.92 -8.56
CA LYS A 222 -10.08 10.43 -8.86
C LYS A 222 -10.13 9.02 -9.50
N GLY A 223 -9.25 8.12 -9.04
CA GLY A 223 -9.19 6.75 -9.52
C GLY A 223 -8.36 6.52 -10.78
N GLU A 224 -7.73 7.54 -11.32
CA GLU A 224 -6.90 7.45 -12.52
C GLU A 224 -5.44 7.82 -12.22
N LYS A 225 -4.51 7.29 -13.01
CA LYS A 225 -3.12 7.73 -12.98
C LYS A 225 -3.02 9.04 -13.72
N LEU A 226 -2.78 10.14 -13.00
CA LEU A 226 -2.60 11.46 -13.57
C LEU A 226 -1.22 11.61 -14.21
N ALA A 227 -0.19 11.20 -13.49
CA ALA A 227 1.20 11.30 -13.93
C ALA A 227 2.09 10.32 -13.18
N GLU A 228 3.31 10.14 -13.67
CA GLU A 228 4.34 9.30 -13.08
C GLU A 228 5.71 9.89 -13.46
N GLY A 229 6.62 10.00 -12.48
CA GLY A 229 7.92 10.61 -12.70
C GLY A 229 8.76 10.72 -11.43
N GLY A 230 9.80 11.55 -11.48
CA GLY A 230 10.69 11.79 -10.34
C GLY A 230 9.96 12.35 -9.11
N ALA A 231 10.40 11.97 -7.90
CA ALA A 231 9.69 12.31 -6.67
C ALA A 231 9.48 13.83 -6.49
N LYS A 232 10.48 14.64 -6.73
CA LYS A 232 10.39 16.12 -6.58
C LYS A 232 9.38 16.73 -7.56
N GLU A 233 9.38 16.25 -8.79
CA GLU A 233 8.51 16.72 -9.86
C GLU A 233 7.04 16.38 -9.54
N MET A 234 6.79 15.13 -9.18
CA MET A 234 5.44 14.66 -8.85
C MET A 234 4.87 15.31 -7.58
N VAL A 235 5.70 15.58 -6.58
CA VAL A 235 5.30 16.33 -5.39
C VAL A 235 4.90 17.77 -5.76
N ASN A 236 5.64 18.43 -6.65
CA ASN A 236 5.29 19.77 -7.13
C ASN A 236 3.99 19.77 -7.95
N LEU A 237 3.83 18.80 -8.85
CA LEU A 237 2.59 18.63 -9.61
C LEU A 237 1.39 18.40 -8.68
N TYR A 238 1.54 17.55 -7.67
CA TYR A 238 0.48 17.29 -6.69
C TYR A 238 0.07 18.55 -5.91
N ARG A 239 1.03 19.38 -5.51
CA ARG A 239 0.74 20.68 -4.87
C ARG A 239 -0.08 21.60 -5.77
N ARG A 240 0.22 21.64 -7.07
CA ARG A 240 -0.58 22.42 -8.05
C ARG A 240 -1.99 21.88 -8.18
N VAL A 241 -2.15 20.54 -8.25
CA VAL A 241 -3.47 19.90 -8.28
C VAL A 241 -4.30 20.25 -7.05
N LEU A 242 -3.68 20.26 -5.85
CA LEU A 242 -4.36 20.60 -4.60
C LEU A 242 -4.86 22.03 -4.54
N VAL A 243 -4.15 22.99 -5.13
CA VAL A 243 -4.53 24.42 -5.11
C VAL A 243 -5.30 24.85 -6.35
N ASN A 244 -5.73 23.93 -7.21
CA ASN A 244 -6.38 24.21 -8.50
C ASN A 244 -5.55 25.14 -9.43
N GLN A 245 -4.23 25.15 -9.26
CA GLN A 245 -3.29 25.91 -10.12
C GLN A 245 -2.79 25.04 -11.27
N TYR A 246 -3.53 23.97 -11.54
CA TYR A 246 -3.24 23.04 -12.59
C TYR A 246 -3.74 23.62 -13.92
N ASP A 247 -2.85 23.80 -14.87
CA ASP A 247 -3.15 24.24 -16.22
C ASP A 247 -2.67 23.15 -17.21
N ASP A 248 -3.49 22.82 -18.20
CA ASP A 248 -3.14 21.81 -19.20
C ASP A 248 -1.84 22.16 -19.96
N ALA A 249 -1.52 23.46 -20.06
CA ALA A 249 -0.28 23.93 -20.68
C ALA A 249 1.00 23.51 -19.92
N ASP A 250 0.92 23.34 -18.60
CA ASP A 250 2.05 22.88 -17.78
C ASP A 250 2.38 21.38 -17.99
N LEU A 251 1.48 20.63 -18.63
CA LEU A 251 1.67 19.22 -18.95
C LEU A 251 2.47 19.01 -20.24
N GLU A 252 2.29 19.92 -21.22
CA GLU A 252 2.93 19.81 -22.53
C GLU A 252 4.43 20.15 -22.49
N GLU A 253 4.86 21.05 -21.59
CA GLU A 253 6.26 21.44 -21.46
C GLU A 253 7.17 20.39 -20.80
N ASN A 254 6.60 19.41 -20.05
CA ASN A 254 7.36 18.38 -19.31
C ASN A 254 7.32 16.99 -19.96
N THR A 255 6.98 16.90 -21.26
CA THR A 255 6.76 15.63 -21.97
C THR A 255 7.99 14.73 -22.12
N ASP A 256 9.19 15.24 -21.91
CA ASP A 256 10.41 14.42 -22.05
C ASP A 256 10.74 13.55 -20.82
N ALA A 257 10.07 13.76 -19.69
CA ALA A 257 10.36 13.06 -18.42
C ALA A 257 9.14 12.35 -17.77
N VAL A 258 7.93 12.57 -18.28
CA VAL A 258 6.69 12.15 -17.59
C VAL A 258 5.73 11.46 -18.56
N SER A 259 5.26 10.27 -18.21
CA SER A 259 4.22 9.57 -18.97
C SER A 259 2.84 9.96 -18.44
N TYR A 260 2.06 10.68 -19.25
CA TYR A 260 0.69 11.10 -18.93
C TYR A 260 -0.34 10.12 -19.46
N THR A 261 -1.35 9.84 -18.67
CA THR A 261 -2.56 9.15 -19.11
C THR A 261 -3.72 10.15 -19.18
N HIS A 262 -4.37 10.19 -20.31
CA HIS A 262 -5.47 11.06 -20.74
C HIS A 262 -6.23 11.84 -19.66
N LEU A 263 -6.10 13.17 -19.72
CA LEU A 263 -6.95 14.12 -18.99
C LEU A 263 -8.10 14.57 -19.87
N THR A 264 -9.29 14.05 -19.61
CA THR A 264 -10.52 14.74 -19.98
C THR A 264 -11.08 15.35 -18.70
N LEU A 265 -10.92 16.65 -18.53
CA LEU A 265 -11.62 17.40 -17.48
C LEU A 265 -13.13 17.43 -17.85
N PRO A 266 -14.03 17.10 -16.91
CA PRO A 266 -15.43 17.40 -17.10
C PRO A 266 -15.61 18.94 -17.02
N THR A 267 -16.19 19.50 -18.05
CA THR A 267 -16.71 20.89 -18.07
C THR A 267 -17.79 21.09 -17.02
#